data_76c5000e1662494c6d19620967a53f73
#
_entry.id   76c5000e1662494c6d19620967a53f73
#
_cell.length_a   1.000
_cell.length_b   1.000
_cell.length_c   1.000
_cell.angle_alpha   90.00
_cell.angle_beta   90.00
_cell.angle_gamma   90.00
#
_symmetry.space_group_name_H-M   'P 1'
#
loop_
_entity.id
_entity.type
_entity.pdbx_description
1 polymer ?
#
loop_
_entity_poly.entity_id
_entity_poly.type
_entity_poly.pdbx_seq_one_letter_code
_entity_poly.pdbx_strand_id
1 'polypeptide(L)'
;MNQFSPPSPETEITISETEPENKPEPVASNDTAANQRYYCGKSQDGTPTTFARKLAIPGSVAIVRWERDNWTNITPQERCEQVSARFERTYQANNLQYIVGDTFNNQPVVCGVRNYGDICKIEENFLLTLQHRDNLNEFITNLETQGYGAKGPIKNSEDGTPFTYIDMNKLINLAPVEPESES
;
A
#
# COMPACT_ATOMS: atom_id res chain seq x y z
N MET A 1 63.46 52.71 -24.39
CA MET A 1 63.63 51.50 -25.20
C MET A 1 62.95 50.35 -24.46
N ASN A 2 61.78 49.99 -24.95
CA ASN A 2 60.93 48.98 -24.30
C ASN A 2 61.32 47.60 -24.82
N GLN A 3 61.66 46.70 -23.91
CA GLN A 3 61.80 45.29 -24.22
C GLN A 3 60.52 44.56 -23.74
N PHE A 4 59.77 44.11 -24.74
CA PHE A 4 58.65 43.17 -24.51
C PHE A 4 59.23 41.76 -24.40
N SER A 5 58.93 41.09 -23.27
CA SER A 5 59.13 39.64 -23.12
C SER A 5 57.85 38.94 -23.59
N PRO A 6 57.96 37.78 -24.27
CA PRO A 6 56.79 37.04 -24.73
C PRO A 6 56.23 36.21 -23.55
N PRO A 7 54.91 35.95 -23.55
CA PRO A 7 54.26 35.10 -22.52
C PRO A 7 54.55 33.62 -22.72
N SER A 8 54.75 32.93 -21.63
CA SER A 8 54.89 31.45 -21.55
C SER A 8 53.61 30.74 -21.99
N PRO A 9 53.71 29.53 -22.52
CA PRO A 9 52.55 28.77 -22.97
C PRO A 9 51.70 28.26 -21.80
N GLU A 10 50.41 28.54 -21.91
CA GLU A 10 49.40 27.98 -21.01
C GLU A 10 49.34 26.46 -21.19
N THR A 11 49.48 25.76 -20.08
CA THR A 11 49.27 24.30 -20.01
C THR A 11 47.76 24.07 -20.05
N GLU A 12 47.23 23.57 -21.14
CA GLU A 12 45.87 23.04 -21.21
C GLU A 12 45.73 21.85 -20.28
N ILE A 13 44.97 22.06 -19.20
CA ILE A 13 44.52 20.96 -18.34
C ILE A 13 43.28 20.37 -18.99
N THR A 14 43.46 19.25 -19.68
CA THR A 14 42.32 18.43 -20.16
C THR A 14 41.67 17.78 -18.96
N ILE A 15 40.54 18.34 -18.51
CA ILE A 15 39.68 17.70 -17.54
C ILE A 15 38.91 16.62 -18.28
N SER A 16 39.31 15.38 -18.08
CA SER A 16 38.50 14.22 -18.49
C SER A 16 37.35 14.11 -17.52
N GLU A 17 36.19 14.63 -17.93
CA GLU A 17 34.89 14.39 -17.25
C GLU A 17 34.53 12.92 -17.42
N THR A 18 34.91 12.11 -16.44
CA THR A 18 34.30 10.79 -16.26
C THR A 18 33.13 10.99 -15.35
N GLU A 19 31.98 11.20 -15.95
CA GLU A 19 30.68 11.18 -15.29
C GLU A 19 30.46 9.75 -14.73
N PRO A 20 30.27 9.58 -13.42
CA PRO A 20 29.84 8.29 -12.92
C PRO A 20 28.38 8.11 -13.28
N GLU A 21 28.14 7.30 -14.28
CA GLU A 21 26.82 6.75 -14.63
C GLU A 21 26.28 5.95 -13.46
N ASN A 22 25.66 6.66 -12.52
CA ASN A 22 24.97 6.09 -11.39
C ASN A 22 23.60 5.59 -11.88
N LYS A 23 23.63 4.49 -12.62
CA LYS A 23 22.47 3.68 -12.90
C LYS A 23 22.03 3.09 -11.55
N PRO A 24 20.82 3.42 -11.03
CA PRO A 24 20.33 2.73 -9.85
C PRO A 24 20.14 1.26 -10.24
N GLU A 25 21.00 0.41 -9.74
CA GLU A 25 20.75 -1.04 -9.76
C GLU A 25 19.42 -1.31 -9.07
N PRO A 26 18.54 -2.14 -9.64
CA PRO A 26 17.37 -2.60 -8.93
C PRO A 26 17.88 -3.48 -7.78
N VAL A 27 17.89 -2.93 -6.60
CA VAL A 27 18.05 -3.70 -5.36
C VAL A 27 16.82 -4.58 -5.22
N ALA A 28 16.92 -5.77 -5.75
CA ALA A 28 15.98 -6.86 -5.50
C ALA A 28 16.15 -7.29 -4.04
N SER A 29 15.48 -6.60 -3.14
CA SER A 29 15.46 -6.94 -1.73
C SER A 29 14.41 -8.02 -1.49
N ASN A 30 14.73 -9.27 -1.79
CA ASN A 30 13.90 -10.41 -1.39
C ASN A 30 13.76 -10.53 0.14
N ASP A 31 14.72 -10.00 0.90
CA ASP A 31 14.67 -10.01 2.37
C ASP A 31 13.67 -9.00 2.97
N THR A 32 13.35 -7.92 2.26
CA THR A 32 12.44 -6.90 2.76
C THR A 32 10.98 -7.38 2.78
N ALA A 33 10.59 -8.17 1.79
CA ALA A 33 9.24 -8.72 1.69
C ALA A 33 8.93 -9.72 2.81
N ALA A 34 9.93 -10.49 3.27
CA ALA A 34 9.75 -11.51 4.31
C ALA A 34 9.36 -10.92 5.69
N ASN A 35 9.73 -9.66 5.96
CA ASN A 35 9.50 -8.98 7.24
C ASN A 35 8.31 -8.02 7.22
N GLN A 36 7.69 -7.78 6.08
CA GLN A 36 6.54 -6.89 5.98
C GLN A 36 5.28 -7.53 6.57
N ARG A 37 4.50 -6.75 7.30
CA ARG A 37 3.17 -7.15 7.78
C ARG A 37 2.19 -7.27 6.61
N TYR A 38 2.20 -6.26 5.72
CA TYR A 38 1.35 -6.19 4.54
C TYR A 38 2.22 -6.26 3.28
N TYR A 39 1.86 -7.11 2.36
CA TYR A 39 2.61 -7.36 1.13
C TYR A 39 1.71 -7.80 -0.01
N CYS A 40 2.19 -7.66 -1.24
CA CYS A 40 1.54 -8.22 -2.41
C CYS A 40 2.04 -9.65 -2.65
N GLY A 41 1.12 -10.59 -2.73
CA GLY A 41 1.35 -11.99 -3.09
C GLY A 41 0.34 -12.45 -4.12
N LYS A 42 0.27 -13.75 -4.36
CA LYS A 42 -0.71 -14.36 -5.25
C LYS A 42 -1.54 -15.39 -4.50
N SER A 43 -2.85 -15.33 -4.67
CA SER A 43 -3.76 -16.38 -4.24
C SER A 43 -3.51 -17.68 -5.01
N GLN A 44 -4.10 -18.79 -4.57
CA GLN A 44 -3.94 -20.10 -5.25
C GLN A 44 -4.32 -20.07 -6.73
N ASP A 45 -5.28 -19.24 -7.12
CA ASP A 45 -5.72 -19.04 -8.49
C ASP A 45 -4.81 -18.11 -9.31
N GLY A 46 -3.72 -17.62 -8.70
CA GLY A 46 -2.77 -16.69 -9.32
C GLY A 46 -3.20 -15.22 -9.27
N THR A 47 -4.34 -14.88 -8.65
CA THR A 47 -4.80 -13.49 -8.55
C THR A 47 -3.88 -12.69 -7.65
N PRO A 48 -3.32 -11.53 -8.09
CA PRO A 48 -2.58 -10.63 -7.23
C PRO A 48 -3.43 -10.21 -6.03
N THR A 49 -2.87 -10.32 -4.83
CA THR A 49 -3.63 -10.15 -3.59
C THR A 49 -2.80 -9.43 -2.56
N THR A 50 -3.37 -8.39 -1.95
CA THR A 50 -2.80 -7.76 -0.77
C THR A 50 -3.07 -8.66 0.43
N PHE A 51 -2.00 -9.18 1.03
CA PHE A 51 -2.04 -10.04 2.21
C PHE A 51 -1.61 -9.29 3.47
N ALA A 52 -2.10 -9.77 4.60
CA ALA A 52 -1.60 -9.41 5.93
C ALA A 52 -1.14 -10.65 6.69
N ARG A 53 0.10 -10.66 7.18
CA ARG A 53 0.63 -11.77 8.01
C ARG A 53 -0.02 -11.76 9.38
N LYS A 54 -0.38 -12.94 9.88
CA LYS A 54 -0.74 -13.11 11.28
C LYS A 54 0.51 -13.03 12.15
N LEU A 55 0.40 -12.41 13.32
CA LEU A 55 1.52 -12.31 14.25
C LEU A 55 1.59 -13.50 15.24
N ALA A 56 0.43 -14.05 15.59
CA ALA A 56 0.33 -15.09 16.60
C ALA A 56 0.57 -16.51 16.06
N ILE A 57 0.29 -16.73 14.79
CA ILE A 57 0.43 -18.02 14.10
C ILE A 57 0.98 -17.82 12.70
N PRO A 58 1.69 -18.82 12.12
CA PRO A 58 2.11 -18.75 10.73
C PRO A 58 0.92 -18.62 9.76
N GLY A 59 1.11 -17.85 8.70
CA GLY A 59 0.15 -17.69 7.63
C GLY A 59 -0.34 -16.26 7.45
N SER A 60 -1.04 -16.04 6.37
CA SER A 60 -1.50 -14.72 5.92
C SER A 60 -2.98 -14.74 5.61
N VAL A 61 -3.60 -13.58 5.69
CA VAL A 61 -5.01 -13.33 5.40
C VAL A 61 -5.08 -12.47 4.15
N ALA A 62 -5.94 -12.82 3.21
CA ALA A 62 -6.22 -11.98 2.05
C ALA A 62 -7.03 -10.75 2.49
N ILE A 63 -6.53 -9.57 2.17
CA ILE A 63 -7.21 -8.30 2.46
C ILE A 63 -7.93 -7.78 1.21
N VAL A 64 -7.22 -7.70 0.08
CA VAL A 64 -7.79 -7.22 -1.20
C VAL A 64 -7.31 -8.11 -2.33
N ARG A 65 -8.23 -8.67 -3.12
CA ARG A 65 -7.95 -9.36 -4.37
C ARG A 65 -8.04 -8.38 -5.53
N TRP A 66 -7.03 -8.39 -6.38
CA TRP A 66 -6.92 -7.47 -7.51
C TRP A 66 -7.29 -8.19 -8.80
N GLU A 67 -8.56 -8.21 -9.08
CA GLU A 67 -9.05 -8.74 -10.35
C GLU A 67 -8.81 -7.72 -11.48
N ARG A 68 -8.85 -8.21 -12.73
CA ARG A 68 -8.70 -7.34 -13.88
C ARG A 68 -9.92 -6.42 -13.98
N ASP A 69 -9.69 -5.15 -13.97
CA ASP A 69 -10.66 -4.12 -14.29
C ASP A 69 -10.22 -3.33 -15.54
N ASN A 70 -11.15 -2.73 -16.22
CA ASN A 70 -10.90 -1.87 -17.39
C ASN A 70 -10.89 -0.38 -17.00
N TRP A 71 -10.89 -0.09 -15.71
CA TRP A 71 -11.05 1.27 -15.19
C TRP A 71 -9.75 2.04 -15.06
N THR A 72 -8.64 1.36 -14.86
CA THR A 72 -7.33 1.97 -14.69
C THR A 72 -6.34 1.52 -15.76
N ASN A 73 -5.34 2.36 -16.06
CA ASN A 73 -4.25 2.01 -16.95
C ASN A 73 -3.14 1.17 -16.28
N ILE A 74 -3.29 0.87 -14.97
CA ILE A 74 -2.35 0.05 -14.22
C ILE A 74 -2.85 -1.39 -14.10
N THR A 75 -1.93 -2.32 -14.16
CA THR A 75 -2.24 -3.75 -14.06
C THR A 75 -2.67 -4.13 -12.64
N PRO A 76 -3.41 -5.25 -12.45
CA PRO A 76 -3.73 -5.77 -11.13
C PRO A 76 -2.48 -6.01 -10.26
N GLN A 77 -1.37 -6.45 -10.84
CA GLN A 77 -0.11 -6.65 -10.13
C GLN A 77 0.47 -5.33 -9.61
N GLU A 78 0.58 -4.32 -10.46
CA GLU A 78 1.06 -2.99 -10.06
C GLU A 78 0.18 -2.37 -8.98
N ARG A 79 -1.13 -2.55 -9.10
CA ARG A 79 -2.09 -2.07 -8.11
C ARG A 79 -1.91 -2.76 -6.76
N CYS A 80 -1.76 -4.07 -6.77
CA CYS A 80 -1.45 -4.88 -5.60
C CYS A 80 -0.18 -4.36 -4.89
N GLU A 81 0.91 -4.17 -5.62
CA GLU A 81 2.17 -3.69 -5.08
C GLU A 81 2.05 -2.29 -4.46
N GLN A 82 1.44 -1.35 -5.18
CA GLN A 82 1.26 0.02 -4.71
C GLN A 82 0.39 0.10 -3.44
N VAL A 83 -0.72 -0.64 -3.43
CA VAL A 83 -1.63 -0.62 -2.29
C VAL A 83 -1.04 -1.34 -1.09
N SER A 84 -0.42 -2.50 -1.29
CA SER A 84 0.25 -3.23 -0.21
C SER A 84 1.35 -2.38 0.44
N ALA A 85 2.12 -1.64 -0.35
CA ALA A 85 3.13 -0.71 0.17
C ALA A 85 2.50 0.44 0.99
N ARG A 86 1.30 0.91 0.64
CA ARG A 86 0.58 1.92 1.44
C ARG A 86 0.08 1.33 2.75
N PHE A 87 -0.48 0.12 2.74
CA PHE A 87 -0.88 -0.59 3.95
C PHE A 87 0.31 -0.76 4.91
N GLU A 88 1.44 -1.25 4.40
CA GLU A 88 2.64 -1.47 5.22
C GLU A 88 3.17 -0.16 5.82
N ARG A 89 3.28 0.90 5.02
CA ARG A 89 3.73 2.22 5.50
C ARG A 89 2.79 2.79 6.56
N THR A 90 1.47 2.67 6.35
CA THR A 90 0.47 3.15 7.30
C THR A 90 0.50 2.34 8.59
N TYR A 91 0.74 1.04 8.49
CA TYR A 91 0.96 0.16 9.64
C TYR A 91 2.21 0.55 10.44
N GLN A 92 3.34 0.74 9.76
CA GLN A 92 4.60 1.15 10.40
C GLN A 92 4.50 2.52 11.08
N ALA A 93 3.69 3.43 10.53
CA ALA A 93 3.36 4.71 11.15
C ALA A 93 2.38 4.60 12.33
N ASN A 94 1.95 3.36 12.69
CA ASN A 94 0.94 3.09 13.72
C ASN A 94 -0.42 3.78 13.46
N ASN A 95 -0.77 3.93 12.19
CA ASN A 95 -2.02 4.54 11.72
C ASN A 95 -2.98 3.54 11.07
N LEU A 96 -2.79 2.23 11.27
CA LEU A 96 -3.61 1.18 10.69
C LEU A 96 -4.24 0.28 11.77
N GLN A 97 -4.83 0.89 12.78
CA GLN A 97 -5.64 0.17 13.77
C GLN A 97 -7.04 -0.12 13.21
N TYR A 98 -7.57 0.85 12.47
CA TYR A 98 -8.84 0.72 11.76
C TYR A 98 -8.68 1.11 10.30
N ILE A 99 -9.56 0.62 9.47
CA ILE A 99 -9.82 1.20 8.16
C ILE A 99 -11.20 1.82 8.15
N VAL A 100 -11.34 2.91 7.39
CA VAL A 100 -12.58 3.65 7.22
C VAL A 100 -12.79 3.96 5.75
N GLY A 101 -14.04 3.83 5.28
CA GLY A 101 -14.45 4.25 3.97
C GLY A 101 -14.95 5.69 3.98
N ASP A 102 -14.60 6.46 2.96
CA ASP A 102 -15.01 7.85 2.79
C ASP A 102 -15.23 8.16 1.29
N THR A 103 -15.61 9.38 0.98
CA THR A 103 -15.73 9.87 -0.40
C THR A 103 -14.87 11.11 -0.57
N PHE A 104 -13.94 11.06 -1.51
CA PHE A 104 -13.08 12.17 -1.87
C PHE A 104 -13.22 12.49 -3.37
N ASN A 105 -13.49 13.74 -3.72
CA ASN A 105 -13.73 14.16 -5.11
C ASN A 105 -14.75 13.25 -5.84
N ASN A 106 -15.84 12.92 -5.16
CA ASN A 106 -16.90 12.03 -5.65
C ASN A 106 -16.45 10.59 -5.95
N GLN A 107 -15.29 10.18 -5.45
CA GLN A 107 -14.79 8.81 -5.54
C GLN A 107 -14.75 8.15 -4.16
N PRO A 108 -15.16 6.89 -4.04
CA PRO A 108 -15.04 6.16 -2.80
C PRO A 108 -13.57 5.83 -2.54
N VAL A 109 -13.12 6.13 -1.34
CA VAL A 109 -11.76 5.93 -0.87
C VAL A 109 -11.74 5.15 0.43
N VAL A 110 -10.65 4.45 0.68
CA VAL A 110 -10.39 3.73 1.92
C VAL A 110 -9.12 4.27 2.55
N CYS A 111 -9.17 4.59 3.82
CA CYS A 111 -8.05 5.11 4.59
C CYS A 111 -7.78 4.26 5.82
N GLY A 112 -6.51 4.21 6.26
CA GLY A 112 -6.13 3.66 7.55
C GLY A 112 -6.14 4.75 8.61
N VAL A 113 -6.63 4.44 9.81
CA VAL A 113 -6.68 5.38 10.91
C VAL A 113 -6.26 4.72 12.23
N ARG A 114 -5.77 5.54 13.15
CA ARG A 114 -5.31 5.05 14.46
C ARG A 114 -6.46 4.81 15.42
N ASN A 115 -7.39 5.75 15.51
CA ASN A 115 -8.45 5.70 16.49
C ASN A 115 -9.80 5.54 15.82
N TYR A 116 -10.73 4.90 16.52
CA TYR A 116 -12.13 4.92 16.13
C TYR A 116 -12.65 6.36 16.14
N GLY A 117 -13.28 6.77 15.05
CA GLY A 117 -13.76 8.15 14.85
C GLY A 117 -12.79 9.07 14.10
N ASP A 118 -11.54 8.67 13.88
CA ASP A 118 -10.62 9.43 13.03
C ASP A 118 -11.11 9.42 11.57
N ILE A 119 -10.85 10.50 10.84
CA ILE A 119 -11.31 10.69 9.47
C ILE A 119 -10.23 10.39 8.43
N CYS A 120 -10.67 10.18 7.20
CA CYS A 120 -9.80 10.03 6.05
C CYS A 120 -9.09 11.36 5.71
N LYS A 121 -7.77 11.31 5.61
CA LYS A 121 -6.93 12.41 5.15
C LYS A 121 -6.06 11.90 4.01
N ILE A 122 -6.40 12.29 2.80
CA ILE A 122 -5.83 11.71 1.57
C ILE A 122 -4.29 11.79 1.53
N GLU A 123 -3.71 12.85 2.05
CA GLU A 123 -2.26 13.04 2.02
C GLU A 123 -1.52 12.21 3.10
N GLU A 124 -2.22 11.78 4.16
CA GLU A 124 -1.60 11.16 5.32
C GLU A 124 -1.86 9.65 5.42
N ASN A 125 -3.10 9.22 5.20
CA ASN A 125 -3.56 7.88 5.56
C ASN A 125 -4.35 7.16 4.47
N PHE A 126 -4.29 7.65 3.23
CA PHE A 126 -4.94 7.05 2.08
C PHE A 126 -4.36 5.68 1.75
N LEU A 127 -5.22 4.70 1.54
CA LEU A 127 -4.86 3.35 1.14
C LEU A 127 -5.20 3.06 -0.32
N LEU A 128 -6.46 3.16 -0.68
CA LEU A 128 -6.92 2.85 -2.04
C LEU A 128 -8.19 3.62 -2.42
N THR A 129 -8.43 3.72 -3.73
CA THR A 129 -9.67 4.21 -4.32
C THR A 129 -10.47 3.03 -4.88
N LEU A 130 -11.77 3.03 -4.69
CA LEU A 130 -12.70 2.09 -5.31
C LEU A 130 -13.38 2.72 -6.51
N GLN A 131 -13.87 1.88 -7.44
CA GLN A 131 -14.43 2.35 -8.70
C GLN A 131 -15.77 3.08 -8.54
N HIS A 132 -16.65 2.55 -7.70
CA HIS A 132 -17.98 3.08 -7.46
C HIS A 132 -18.31 3.13 -5.97
N ARG A 133 -19.26 4.00 -5.60
CA ARG A 133 -19.71 4.12 -4.22
C ARG A 133 -20.30 2.82 -3.66
N ASP A 134 -20.96 2.05 -4.51
CA ASP A 134 -21.51 0.74 -4.15
C ASP A 134 -20.43 -0.27 -3.80
N ASN A 135 -19.27 -0.16 -4.44
CA ASN A 135 -18.12 -1.02 -4.15
C ASN A 135 -17.53 -0.77 -2.77
N LEU A 136 -17.72 0.41 -2.18
CA LEU A 136 -17.27 0.67 -0.81
C LEU A 136 -18.02 -0.21 0.19
N ASN A 137 -19.32 -0.29 0.08
CA ASN A 137 -20.13 -1.14 0.96
C ASN A 137 -19.80 -2.63 0.74
N GLU A 138 -19.63 -3.05 -0.49
CA GLU A 138 -19.23 -4.42 -0.81
C GLU A 138 -17.84 -4.74 -0.25
N PHE A 139 -16.87 -3.87 -0.45
CA PHE A 139 -15.52 -4.00 0.08
C PHE A 139 -15.53 -4.12 1.60
N ILE A 140 -16.22 -3.22 2.29
CA ILE A 140 -16.36 -3.22 3.75
C ILE A 140 -17.06 -4.51 4.22
N THR A 141 -18.15 -4.89 3.57
CA THR A 141 -18.92 -6.11 3.91
C THR A 141 -18.06 -7.37 3.71
N ASN A 142 -17.27 -7.44 2.66
CA ASN A 142 -16.40 -8.58 2.40
C ASN A 142 -15.30 -8.71 3.48
N LEU A 143 -14.71 -7.60 3.90
CA LEU A 143 -13.74 -7.60 4.99
C LEU A 143 -14.39 -8.02 6.32
N GLU A 144 -15.56 -7.50 6.62
CA GLU A 144 -16.34 -7.87 7.81
C GLU A 144 -16.67 -9.38 7.83
N THR A 145 -17.10 -9.91 6.70
CA THR A 145 -17.46 -11.32 6.57
C THR A 145 -16.24 -12.24 6.77
N GLN A 146 -15.08 -11.86 6.26
CA GLN A 146 -13.85 -12.61 6.43
C GLN A 146 -13.37 -12.63 7.90
N GLY A 147 -13.52 -11.51 8.61
CA GLY A 147 -13.01 -11.35 9.96
C GLY A 147 -13.96 -11.76 11.07
N TYR A 148 -15.27 -11.68 10.84
CA TYR A 148 -16.27 -11.86 11.92
C TYR A 148 -17.20 -13.08 11.71
N GLY A 149 -17.04 -13.80 10.61
CA GLY A 149 -17.97 -14.89 10.26
C GLY A 149 -19.37 -14.32 9.98
N ALA A 150 -20.40 -15.17 10.12
CA ALA A 150 -21.79 -14.81 9.85
C ALA A 150 -22.42 -13.79 10.85
N LYS A 151 -21.67 -13.30 11.81
CA LYS A 151 -22.12 -12.26 12.73
C LYS A 151 -21.69 -10.91 12.15
N GLY A 152 -22.65 -10.20 11.63
CA GLY A 152 -22.45 -8.91 11.00
C GLY A 152 -21.75 -7.86 11.85
N PRO A 153 -21.45 -6.70 11.25
CA PRO A 153 -20.62 -5.66 11.81
C PRO A 153 -21.17 -5.16 13.14
N ILE A 154 -20.26 -4.69 13.98
CA ILE A 154 -20.65 -3.81 15.07
C ILE A 154 -21.13 -2.52 14.41
N LYS A 155 -22.42 -2.44 14.11
CA LYS A 155 -23.08 -1.20 13.76
C LYS A 155 -23.17 -0.39 15.03
N ASN A 156 -22.20 0.45 15.27
CA ASN A 156 -22.33 1.47 16.30
C ASN A 156 -21.77 2.79 15.80
N SER A 157 -22.62 3.49 15.14
CA SER A 157 -22.60 4.93 15.24
C SER A 157 -23.79 5.35 16.10
N GLU A 158 -23.64 5.35 17.41
CA GLU A 158 -24.60 5.99 18.32
C GLU A 158 -24.62 7.51 18.14
N ASP A 159 -23.63 8.06 17.42
CA ASP A 159 -23.45 9.47 17.14
C ASP A 159 -23.79 9.90 15.71
N GLY A 160 -24.41 9.02 14.92
CA GLY A 160 -24.90 9.35 13.58
C GLY A 160 -23.83 9.54 12.51
N THR A 161 -22.57 9.13 12.74
CA THR A 161 -21.55 9.17 11.72
C THR A 161 -21.79 8.11 10.63
N PRO A 162 -21.74 8.49 9.33
CA PRO A 162 -22.06 7.57 8.24
C PRO A 162 -20.91 6.61 7.89
N PHE A 163 -19.83 6.59 8.68
CA PHE A 163 -18.61 5.83 8.39
C PHE A 163 -18.60 4.50 9.11
N THR A 164 -18.26 3.45 8.38
CA THR A 164 -18.03 2.12 8.96
C THR A 164 -16.53 1.94 9.20
N TYR A 165 -16.16 1.61 10.43
CA TYR A 165 -14.79 1.32 10.83
C TYR A 165 -14.59 -0.18 10.97
N ILE A 166 -13.50 -0.70 10.43
CA ILE A 166 -13.10 -2.09 10.59
C ILE A 166 -11.84 -2.15 11.43
N ASP A 167 -11.89 -2.87 12.56
CA ASP A 167 -10.74 -3.15 13.40
C ASP A 167 -9.84 -4.17 12.69
N MET A 168 -8.66 -3.71 12.24
CA MET A 168 -7.72 -4.53 11.47
C MET A 168 -7.12 -5.66 12.28
N ASN A 169 -6.92 -5.49 13.59
CA ASN A 169 -6.40 -6.55 14.43
C ASN A 169 -7.42 -7.67 14.60
N LYS A 170 -8.67 -7.33 14.83
CA LYS A 170 -9.76 -8.32 14.89
C LYS A 170 -9.93 -9.03 13.56
N LEU A 171 -9.97 -8.29 12.46
CA LEU A 171 -10.07 -8.85 11.11
C LEU A 171 -8.97 -9.90 10.87
N ILE A 172 -7.71 -9.53 11.04
CA ILE A 172 -6.58 -10.40 10.74
C ILE A 172 -6.52 -11.62 11.68
N ASN A 173 -6.86 -11.43 12.95
CA ASN A 173 -6.83 -12.54 13.91
C ASN A 173 -7.94 -13.56 13.66
N LEU A 174 -9.13 -13.12 13.29
CA LEU A 174 -10.31 -13.97 13.11
C LEU A 174 -10.43 -14.54 11.70
N ALA A 175 -9.94 -13.83 10.68
CA ALA A 175 -9.99 -14.31 9.30
C ALA A 175 -9.20 -15.60 9.10
N PRO A 176 -9.66 -16.52 8.22
CA PRO A 176 -8.94 -17.74 7.92
C PRO A 176 -7.60 -17.43 7.23
N VAL A 177 -6.62 -18.28 7.48
CA VAL A 177 -5.37 -18.27 6.70
C VAL A 177 -5.68 -18.69 5.28
N GLU A 178 -5.18 -17.96 4.33
CA GLU A 178 -5.31 -18.27 2.92
C GLU A 178 -3.98 -18.81 2.38
N PRO A 179 -3.99 -19.96 1.69
CA PRO A 179 -2.80 -20.46 1.02
C PRO A 179 -2.41 -19.54 -0.14
N GLU A 180 -1.12 -19.25 -0.23
CA GLU A 180 -0.54 -18.54 -1.36
C GLU A 180 -0.09 -19.53 -2.43
N SER A 181 -0.09 -19.13 -3.71
CA SER A 181 0.53 -19.93 -4.76
C SER A 181 2.04 -19.91 -4.56
N GLU A 182 2.67 -21.07 -4.62
CA GLU A 182 4.13 -21.17 -4.71
C GLU A 182 4.59 -20.49 -6.01
N SER A 183 5.57 -19.61 -5.88
CA SER A 183 6.14 -18.84 -7.01
C SER A 183 7.15 -19.67 -7.77
#